data_042e25e90eb74bf54323d0fb2e8a98e4
#
_entry.id   042e25e90eb74bf54323d0fb2e8a98e4
#
_cell.length_a   1.000
_cell.length_b   1.000
_cell.length_c   1.000
_cell.angle_alpha   90.00
_cell.angle_beta   90.00
_cell.angle_gamma   90.00
#
_symmetry.space_group_name_H-M   'P 1'
#
loop_
_entity.id
_entity.type
_entity.pdbx_description
1 polymer ?
#
loop_
_entity_poly.entity_id
_entity_poly.type
_entity_poly.pdbx_seq_one_letter_code
_entity_poly.pdbx_strand_id
1 'polypeptide(L)'
;MGILRRALLQTMALGIAGGPRAGSAAVADGTGALPSDFLWGTAISAHQSEGNNTNSDSWVRENVRPTLFKERSGDACDSYHRYAEDIALAAALGFNCYRLGIEWARIEPSPGAFSNAELDHYARVLETCHARGLKPVVTFNHFTVPIWFAARGGFEVADSPALFARFCDRVARRLGGLMHLATTFNEANIALLVRLMPQHAASLPAAREMMAAAARATGSPRFSSLAYADPDVVTPLMQQAHAQGYDAIKAAAPRLPVGLTLTTQDIQAVGPDSLADRYRDQLYGDWIAVGRSHADFIGLQTYTRFLVDATGIVAPPADAERTAAGYEFYPQALANTIRWAHGAIAKPIYVTENGIATDDDTRRIAFIDQALAGLRACLDEGIPVHSYLYWSLLDNFEWTAGYGQHFGLAAVDPQTFRRTPRPSAFHLGAIARANRL
;
A
#
# COMPACT_ATOMS: atom_id res chain seq x y z
N MET A 1 65.33 26.62 -39.33
CA MET A 1 64.73 26.05 -40.54
C MET A 1 63.84 24.93 -40.08
N GLY A 2 62.61 25.03 -40.04
CA GLY A 2 61.53 25.42 -40.90
C GLY A 2 60.45 24.36 -40.71
N ILE A 3 59.36 24.75 -40.09
CA ILE A 3 57.96 24.75 -40.67
C ILE A 3 57.37 23.36 -40.86
N LEU A 4 56.29 22.94 -40.23
CA LEU A 4 54.91 23.33 -40.49
C LEU A 4 53.92 22.65 -39.45
N ARG A 5 53.02 23.47 -38.95
CA ARG A 5 51.82 23.11 -38.21
C ARG A 5 50.83 22.32 -39.09
N ARG A 6 50.23 21.25 -38.52
CA ARG A 6 48.87 20.85 -38.91
C ARG A 6 48.05 20.59 -37.67
N ALA A 7 47.06 21.43 -37.46
CA ALA A 7 46.01 21.27 -36.48
C ALA A 7 45.06 20.14 -36.91
N LEU A 8 44.82 19.18 -36.03
CA LEU A 8 43.70 18.28 -36.11
C LEU A 8 42.66 18.75 -35.09
N LEU A 9 41.55 19.25 -35.62
CA LEU A 9 40.32 19.46 -34.88
C LEU A 9 39.73 18.05 -34.57
N GLN A 10 39.78 17.67 -33.27
CA GLN A 10 38.94 16.59 -32.78
C GLN A 10 37.64 17.20 -32.26
N THR A 11 36.57 16.97 -32.96
CA THR A 11 35.19 17.21 -32.55
C THR A 11 34.85 16.27 -31.40
N MET A 12 34.78 16.80 -30.19
CA MET A 12 34.16 16.10 -29.08
C MET A 12 32.63 16.11 -29.28
N ALA A 13 32.06 14.95 -29.65
CA ALA A 13 30.64 14.74 -29.52
C ALA A 13 30.30 14.54 -28.03
N LEU A 14 29.67 15.52 -27.40
CA LEU A 14 29.00 15.34 -26.11
C LEU A 14 27.84 14.37 -26.32
N GLY A 15 27.98 13.15 -25.83
CA GLY A 15 26.89 12.24 -25.63
C GLY A 15 26.01 12.75 -24.47
N ILE A 16 24.86 13.33 -24.82
CA ILE A 16 23.80 13.63 -23.85
C ILE A 16 23.24 12.28 -23.41
N ALA A 17 23.60 11.84 -22.20
CA ALA A 17 22.95 10.73 -21.54
C ALA A 17 21.49 11.12 -21.29
N GLY A 18 20.58 10.56 -22.06
CA GLY A 18 19.14 10.70 -21.86
C GLY A 18 18.75 10.06 -20.53
N GLY A 19 18.44 10.87 -19.53
CA GLY A 19 17.75 10.42 -18.33
C GLY A 19 16.38 9.83 -18.72
N PRO A 20 15.79 8.98 -17.86
CA PRO A 20 14.47 8.42 -18.14
C PRO A 20 13.48 9.57 -18.33
N ARG A 21 12.91 9.65 -19.53
CA ARG A 21 11.81 10.57 -19.81
C ARG A 21 10.66 10.20 -18.87
N ALA A 22 10.23 11.13 -18.03
CA ALA A 22 8.92 11.08 -17.44
C ALA A 22 7.92 10.82 -18.57
N GLY A 23 7.19 9.69 -18.47
CA GLY A 23 6.21 9.32 -19.50
C GLY A 23 5.22 10.49 -19.65
N SER A 24 5.14 11.05 -20.81
CA SER A 24 4.10 12.00 -21.19
C SER A 24 2.76 11.31 -20.96
N ALA A 25 1.91 11.86 -20.10
CA ALA A 25 0.52 11.43 -20.00
C ALA A 25 -0.09 11.52 -21.40
N ALA A 26 -0.47 10.38 -21.97
CA ALA A 26 -1.17 10.35 -23.23
C ALA A 26 -2.55 11.00 -23.00
N VAL A 27 -2.82 12.10 -23.68
CA VAL A 27 -4.14 12.71 -23.73
C VAL A 27 -5.10 11.66 -24.25
N ALA A 28 -6.19 11.39 -23.53
CA ALA A 28 -7.20 10.44 -23.95
C ALA A 28 -7.76 10.85 -25.32
N ASP A 29 -7.72 9.94 -26.25
CA ASP A 29 -8.10 10.18 -27.68
C ASP A 29 -9.61 10.19 -27.94
N GLY A 30 -10.44 10.32 -26.92
CA GLY A 30 -11.90 10.27 -26.99
C GLY A 30 -12.48 8.88 -27.24
N THR A 31 -11.65 7.84 -27.40
CA THR A 31 -12.08 6.45 -27.63
C THR A 31 -12.38 5.70 -26.35
N GLY A 32 -12.09 6.28 -25.18
CA GLY A 32 -12.15 5.63 -23.87
C GLY A 32 -10.95 4.71 -23.59
N ALA A 33 -10.01 4.55 -24.55
CA ALA A 33 -8.82 3.74 -24.36
C ALA A 33 -7.86 4.38 -23.35
N LEU A 34 -7.20 3.54 -22.54
CA LEU A 34 -6.16 3.95 -21.60
C LEU A 34 -4.77 3.75 -22.20
N PRO A 35 -3.72 4.38 -21.64
CA PRO A 35 -2.34 4.09 -22.01
C PRO A 35 -2.06 2.59 -21.98
N SER A 36 -1.29 2.09 -22.94
CA SER A 36 -1.00 0.64 -23.06
C SER A 36 -0.19 0.08 -21.87
N ASP A 37 0.45 0.94 -21.12
CA ASP A 37 1.22 0.63 -19.92
C ASP A 37 0.44 0.81 -18.61
N PHE A 38 -0.85 1.19 -18.68
CA PHE A 38 -1.72 1.31 -17.51
C PHE A 38 -1.80 -0.02 -16.75
N LEU A 39 -1.64 0.06 -15.42
CA LEU A 39 -1.63 -1.11 -14.56
C LEU A 39 -3.03 -1.42 -14.04
N TRP A 40 -3.58 -2.52 -14.50
CA TRP A 40 -4.79 -3.13 -13.98
C TRP A 40 -4.43 -4.29 -13.07
N GLY A 41 -4.90 -4.26 -11.84
CA GLY A 41 -4.52 -5.33 -10.93
C GLY A 41 -5.34 -5.41 -9.66
N THR A 42 -4.81 -6.19 -8.76
CA THR A 42 -5.35 -6.42 -7.42
C THR A 42 -4.21 -6.54 -6.43
N ALA A 43 -4.54 -6.44 -5.15
CA ALA A 43 -3.57 -6.43 -4.06
C ALA A 43 -3.84 -7.51 -3.02
N ILE A 44 -2.76 -7.93 -2.35
CA ILE A 44 -2.77 -8.67 -1.08
C ILE A 44 -1.69 -8.13 -0.16
N SER A 45 -1.74 -8.46 1.12
CA SER A 45 -0.63 -8.25 2.06
C SER A 45 -0.16 -9.57 2.67
N ALA A 46 1.11 -9.60 3.09
CA ALA A 46 1.72 -10.83 3.60
C ALA A 46 0.98 -11.37 4.84
N HIS A 47 0.87 -10.58 5.91
CA HIS A 47 0.24 -11.04 7.15
C HIS A 47 -1.24 -11.44 6.98
N GLN A 48 -1.98 -10.71 6.14
CA GLN A 48 -3.41 -10.94 5.93
C GLN A 48 -3.71 -12.19 5.08
N SER A 49 -2.75 -12.66 4.28
CA SER A 49 -3.02 -13.74 3.31
C SER A 49 -2.09 -14.94 3.43
N GLU A 50 -0.83 -14.77 3.82
CA GLU A 50 0.16 -15.86 3.77
C GLU A 50 -0.09 -16.96 4.80
N GLY A 51 -0.55 -16.59 6.00
CA GLY A 51 -0.70 -17.50 7.13
C GLY A 51 0.58 -17.73 7.92
N ASN A 52 0.41 -18.14 9.16
CA ASN A 52 1.49 -18.54 10.09
C ASN A 52 2.67 -17.56 10.12
N ASN A 53 2.39 -16.26 10.15
CA ASN A 53 3.41 -15.22 10.31
C ASN A 53 3.81 -15.08 11.78
N THR A 54 4.30 -16.17 12.37
CA THR A 54 4.46 -16.38 13.81
C THR A 54 5.51 -15.47 14.45
N ASN A 55 6.41 -14.88 13.66
CA ASN A 55 7.47 -13.98 14.12
C ASN A 55 7.11 -12.49 13.99
N SER A 56 5.86 -12.18 13.64
CA SER A 56 5.39 -10.79 13.52
C SER A 56 4.84 -10.23 14.82
N ASP A 57 4.89 -8.92 14.97
CA ASP A 57 4.24 -8.19 16.07
C ASP A 57 2.72 -8.41 16.09
N SER A 58 2.09 -8.52 14.93
CA SER A 58 0.65 -8.78 14.82
C SER A 58 0.29 -10.16 15.38
N TRP A 59 1.07 -11.19 15.05
CA TRP A 59 0.88 -12.53 15.62
C TRP A 59 0.91 -12.51 17.15
N VAL A 60 1.85 -11.78 17.76
CA VAL A 60 1.91 -11.65 19.22
C VAL A 60 0.64 -11.00 19.74
N ARG A 61 0.22 -9.87 19.15
CA ARG A 61 -0.95 -9.10 19.60
C ARG A 61 -2.26 -9.88 19.49
N GLU A 62 -2.45 -10.69 18.46
CA GLU A 62 -3.67 -11.50 18.30
C GLU A 62 -3.69 -12.72 19.23
N ASN A 63 -2.53 -13.17 19.74
CA ASN A 63 -2.39 -14.36 20.57
C ASN A 63 -2.25 -14.08 22.07
N VAL A 64 -2.05 -12.83 22.52
CA VAL A 64 -2.05 -12.46 23.94
C VAL A 64 -3.45 -12.24 24.49
N ARG A 65 -3.55 -12.09 25.82
CA ARG A 65 -4.80 -11.69 26.49
C ARG A 65 -4.48 -10.58 27.51
N PRO A 66 -5.25 -9.47 27.51
CA PRO A 66 -6.34 -9.15 26.58
C PRO A 66 -5.83 -8.85 25.16
N THR A 67 -6.73 -8.92 24.17
CA THR A 67 -6.46 -8.53 22.79
C THR A 67 -7.66 -7.80 22.17
N LEU A 68 -7.41 -6.93 21.22
CA LEU A 68 -8.44 -6.25 20.42
C LEU A 68 -8.87 -7.08 19.18
N PHE A 69 -8.13 -8.12 18.86
CA PHE A 69 -8.44 -8.97 17.72
C PHE A 69 -9.62 -9.88 18.02
N LYS A 70 -10.64 -9.86 17.14
CA LYS A 70 -11.80 -10.75 17.22
C LYS A 70 -11.42 -12.19 16.97
N GLU A 71 -10.53 -12.41 16.01
CA GLU A 71 -10.03 -13.70 15.58
C GLU A 71 -8.51 -13.66 15.43
N ARG A 72 -7.88 -14.82 15.29
CA ARG A 72 -6.46 -14.96 14.98
C ARG A 72 -6.27 -15.15 13.49
N SER A 73 -5.16 -14.68 12.94
CA SER A 73 -4.84 -14.88 11.52
C SER A 73 -4.66 -16.36 11.16
N GLY A 74 -4.01 -17.14 12.03
CA GLY A 74 -3.79 -18.57 11.78
C GLY A 74 -3.14 -18.83 10.43
N ASP A 75 -3.77 -19.72 9.64
CA ASP A 75 -3.32 -20.04 8.28
C ASP A 75 -3.72 -18.97 7.24
N ALA A 76 -4.51 -17.99 7.62
CA ALA A 76 -5.04 -16.94 6.75
C ALA A 76 -5.65 -17.53 5.45
N CYS A 77 -5.10 -17.15 4.29
CA CYS A 77 -5.48 -17.73 3.00
C CYS A 77 -4.51 -18.83 2.52
N ASP A 78 -3.51 -19.19 3.33
CA ASP A 78 -2.41 -20.09 2.95
C ASP A 78 -1.67 -19.62 1.67
N SER A 79 -1.67 -18.31 1.43
CA SER A 79 -1.04 -17.76 0.21
C SER A 79 0.47 -17.97 0.19
N TYR A 80 1.13 -18.19 1.35
CA TYR A 80 2.54 -18.55 1.39
C TYR A 80 2.86 -19.80 0.57
N HIS A 81 2.00 -20.81 0.61
CA HIS A 81 2.16 -22.03 -0.16
C HIS A 81 1.41 -21.97 -1.51
N ARG A 82 0.30 -21.22 -1.56
CA ARG A 82 -0.61 -21.17 -2.72
C ARG A 82 -0.46 -19.93 -3.59
N TYR A 83 0.62 -19.16 -3.44
CA TYR A 83 0.86 -17.96 -4.24
C TYR A 83 0.75 -18.20 -5.75
N ALA A 84 1.15 -19.40 -6.23
CA ALA A 84 1.06 -19.73 -7.64
C ALA A 84 -0.39 -19.84 -8.14
N GLU A 85 -1.33 -20.31 -7.29
CA GLU A 85 -2.76 -20.34 -7.58
C GLU A 85 -3.33 -18.91 -7.59
N ASP A 86 -2.96 -18.07 -6.62
CA ASP A 86 -3.41 -16.69 -6.51
C ASP A 86 -2.95 -15.84 -7.72
N ILE A 87 -1.67 -15.97 -8.10
CA ILE A 87 -1.10 -15.30 -9.25
C ILE A 87 -1.75 -15.81 -10.55
N ALA A 88 -1.99 -17.13 -10.68
CA ALA A 88 -2.68 -17.70 -11.82
C ALA A 88 -4.12 -17.18 -11.92
N LEU A 89 -4.82 -17.05 -10.79
CA LEU A 89 -6.17 -16.48 -10.72
C LEU A 89 -6.16 -15.02 -11.21
N ALA A 90 -5.26 -14.18 -10.70
CA ALA A 90 -5.15 -12.77 -11.11
C ALA A 90 -4.90 -12.65 -12.62
N ALA A 91 -4.00 -13.45 -13.17
CA ALA A 91 -3.71 -13.48 -14.59
C ALA A 91 -4.91 -13.95 -15.43
N ALA A 92 -5.60 -15.02 -15.00
CA ALA A 92 -6.79 -15.56 -15.68
C ALA A 92 -7.95 -14.57 -15.70
N LEU A 93 -8.08 -13.73 -14.68
CA LEU A 93 -9.06 -12.63 -14.63
C LEU A 93 -8.74 -11.53 -15.65
N GLY A 94 -7.51 -11.46 -16.17
CA GLY A 94 -7.09 -10.48 -17.18
C GLY A 94 -6.32 -9.28 -16.62
N PHE A 95 -5.87 -9.34 -15.38
CA PHE A 95 -4.98 -8.33 -14.83
C PHE A 95 -3.58 -8.43 -15.44
N ASN A 96 -2.86 -7.31 -15.45
CA ASN A 96 -1.47 -7.20 -15.90
C ASN A 96 -0.51 -6.82 -14.76
N CYS A 97 -1.04 -6.69 -13.54
CA CYS A 97 -0.31 -6.26 -12.35
C CYS A 97 -0.80 -7.02 -11.12
N TYR A 98 0.12 -7.28 -10.19
CA TYR A 98 -0.17 -7.89 -8.90
C TYR A 98 0.61 -7.18 -7.81
N ARG A 99 -0.11 -6.58 -6.83
CA ARG A 99 0.51 -5.94 -5.67
C ARG A 99 0.55 -6.90 -4.51
N LEU A 100 1.73 -7.05 -3.89
CA LEU A 100 1.96 -7.94 -2.77
C LEU A 100 2.92 -7.31 -1.75
N GLY A 101 2.83 -7.74 -0.50
CA GLY A 101 3.81 -7.43 0.53
C GLY A 101 4.91 -8.50 0.56
N ILE A 102 6.10 -8.10 1.00
CA ILE A 102 7.13 -9.01 1.48
C ILE A 102 7.23 -8.87 2.99
N GLU A 103 7.39 -9.97 3.70
CA GLU A 103 7.28 -9.98 5.16
C GLU A 103 8.65 -9.84 5.83
N TRP A 104 8.88 -8.68 6.46
CA TRP A 104 10.12 -8.40 7.19
C TRP A 104 10.37 -9.41 8.31
N ALA A 105 9.30 -9.81 9.02
CA ALA A 105 9.40 -10.77 10.13
C ALA A 105 9.91 -12.16 9.69
N ARG A 106 9.68 -12.55 8.43
CA ARG A 106 10.23 -13.79 7.85
C ARG A 106 11.66 -13.59 7.38
N ILE A 107 11.92 -12.48 6.67
CA ILE A 107 13.22 -12.22 6.03
C ILE A 107 14.31 -11.93 7.06
N GLU A 108 14.00 -11.23 8.17
CA GLU A 108 14.93 -10.92 9.25
C GLU A 108 14.36 -11.39 10.60
N PRO A 109 14.35 -12.71 10.86
CA PRO A 109 13.72 -13.28 12.06
C PRO A 109 14.40 -12.86 13.37
N SER A 110 15.66 -12.45 13.33
CA SER A 110 16.38 -11.84 14.46
C SER A 110 17.32 -10.74 13.95
N PRO A 111 17.77 -9.81 14.80
CA PRO A 111 18.52 -8.64 14.36
C PRO A 111 19.77 -8.98 13.53
N GLY A 112 19.83 -8.57 12.29
CA GLY A 112 20.94 -8.80 11.36
C GLY A 112 21.02 -10.20 10.76
N ALA A 113 20.18 -11.15 11.18
CA ALA A 113 20.13 -12.50 10.64
C ALA A 113 19.10 -12.59 9.52
N PHE A 114 19.54 -12.44 8.29
CA PHE A 114 18.68 -12.50 7.11
C PHE A 114 18.55 -13.93 6.57
N SER A 115 17.30 -14.37 6.37
CA SER A 115 16.97 -15.66 5.79
C SER A 115 17.10 -15.64 4.26
N ASN A 116 18.08 -16.33 3.71
CA ASN A 116 18.17 -16.53 2.26
C ASN A 116 17.01 -17.39 1.75
N ALA A 117 16.52 -18.36 2.53
CA ALA A 117 15.39 -19.20 2.16
C ALA A 117 14.13 -18.38 1.91
N GLU A 118 13.84 -17.38 2.77
CA GLU A 118 12.72 -16.48 2.60
C GLU A 118 12.91 -15.53 1.41
N LEU A 119 14.10 -14.98 1.22
CA LEU A 119 14.42 -14.19 0.04
C LEU A 119 14.25 -15.00 -1.25
N ASP A 120 14.64 -16.28 -1.25
CA ASP A 120 14.45 -17.19 -2.38
C ASP A 120 12.97 -17.57 -2.57
N HIS A 121 12.20 -17.66 -1.49
CA HIS A 121 10.75 -17.82 -1.57
C HIS A 121 10.12 -16.63 -2.31
N TYR A 122 10.37 -15.39 -1.85
CA TYR A 122 9.83 -14.20 -2.52
C TYR A 122 10.36 -14.02 -3.94
N ALA A 123 11.60 -14.45 -4.24
CA ALA A 123 12.07 -14.49 -5.62
C ALA A 123 11.18 -15.39 -6.49
N ARG A 124 10.84 -16.60 -6.04
CA ARG A 124 9.93 -17.50 -6.76
C ARG A 124 8.52 -16.92 -6.95
N VAL A 125 8.01 -16.19 -5.94
CA VAL A 125 6.72 -15.48 -6.05
C VAL A 125 6.77 -14.45 -7.18
N LEU A 126 7.81 -13.60 -7.20
CA LEU A 126 7.97 -12.55 -8.21
C LEU A 126 8.22 -13.14 -9.62
N GLU A 127 9.03 -14.18 -9.71
CA GLU A 127 9.28 -14.93 -10.96
C GLU A 127 7.98 -15.56 -11.49
N THR A 128 7.11 -16.05 -10.60
CA THR A 128 5.79 -16.59 -10.97
C THR A 128 4.89 -15.50 -11.53
N CYS A 129 4.92 -14.27 -10.98
CA CYS A 129 4.22 -13.12 -11.57
C CYS A 129 4.69 -12.88 -13.01
N HIS A 130 5.99 -12.80 -13.25
CA HIS A 130 6.56 -12.62 -14.59
C HIS A 130 6.18 -13.77 -15.55
N ALA A 131 6.25 -15.01 -15.10
CA ALA A 131 5.85 -16.18 -15.89
C ALA A 131 4.38 -16.17 -16.30
N ARG A 132 3.54 -15.43 -15.57
CA ARG A 132 2.11 -15.21 -15.87
C ARG A 132 1.81 -13.87 -16.54
N GLY A 133 2.84 -13.10 -16.91
CA GLY A 133 2.68 -11.79 -17.55
C GLY A 133 2.24 -10.66 -16.62
N LEU A 134 2.32 -10.87 -15.30
CA LEU A 134 1.97 -9.85 -14.31
C LEU A 134 3.20 -9.03 -13.91
N LYS A 135 3.01 -7.72 -13.79
CA LYS A 135 4.01 -6.77 -13.27
C LYS A 135 3.94 -6.73 -11.74
N PRO A 136 4.97 -7.17 -10.99
CA PRO A 136 4.92 -7.14 -9.53
C PRO A 136 5.06 -5.71 -8.99
N VAL A 137 4.13 -5.28 -8.14
CA VAL A 137 4.23 -4.08 -7.30
C VAL A 137 4.46 -4.53 -5.87
N VAL A 138 5.62 -4.20 -5.31
CA VAL A 138 6.08 -4.78 -4.03
C VAL A 138 6.06 -3.74 -2.92
N THR A 139 5.36 -4.05 -1.84
CA THR A 139 5.34 -3.27 -0.61
C THR A 139 6.34 -3.88 0.38
N PHE A 140 7.32 -3.08 0.84
CA PHE A 140 8.36 -3.54 1.76
C PHE A 140 7.87 -3.71 3.20
N ASN A 141 6.94 -2.86 3.63
CA ASN A 141 6.30 -3.00 4.93
C ASN A 141 4.80 -2.77 4.81
N HIS A 142 4.01 -3.78 5.16
CA HIS A 142 2.56 -3.68 5.23
C HIS A 142 2.11 -3.87 6.70
N PHE A 143 2.43 -2.85 7.52
CA PHE A 143 2.14 -2.71 8.95
C PHE A 143 2.96 -3.61 9.88
N THR A 144 3.14 -4.89 9.54
CA THR A 144 3.80 -5.87 10.40
C THR A 144 5.32 -5.68 10.44
N VAL A 145 5.89 -5.95 11.61
CA VAL A 145 7.33 -5.91 11.85
C VAL A 145 7.78 -7.15 12.63
N PRO A 146 9.07 -7.53 12.59
CA PRO A 146 9.58 -8.62 13.42
C PRO A 146 9.35 -8.39 14.91
N ILE A 147 9.10 -9.47 15.68
CA ILE A 147 8.96 -9.41 17.14
C ILE A 147 10.12 -8.66 17.78
N TRP A 148 11.37 -8.96 17.38
CA TRP A 148 12.55 -8.30 17.94
C TRP A 148 12.55 -6.79 17.74
N PHE A 149 12.01 -6.30 16.63
CA PHE A 149 11.89 -4.88 16.33
C PHE A 149 10.77 -4.23 17.15
N ALA A 150 9.60 -4.86 17.23
CA ALA A 150 8.49 -4.41 18.07
C ALA A 150 8.85 -4.38 19.56
N ALA A 151 9.55 -5.40 20.06
CA ALA A 151 10.01 -5.54 21.44
C ALA A 151 11.03 -4.49 21.88
N ARG A 152 11.72 -3.85 20.94
CA ARG A 152 12.59 -2.69 21.19
C ARG A 152 11.83 -1.38 21.25
N GLY A 153 10.61 -1.34 20.74
CA GLY A 153 9.78 -0.14 20.61
C GLY A 153 9.48 0.23 19.15
N GLY A 154 9.68 -0.67 18.20
CA GLY A 154 9.27 -0.50 16.81
C GLY A 154 9.83 0.77 16.16
N PHE A 155 8.96 1.49 15.44
CA PHE A 155 9.31 2.76 14.83
C PHE A 155 9.33 3.96 15.83
N GLU A 156 9.11 3.75 17.13
CA GLU A 156 9.21 4.82 18.14
C GLU A 156 10.65 4.98 18.69
N VAL A 157 11.65 4.27 18.14
CA VAL A 157 13.05 4.37 18.57
C VAL A 157 13.93 5.02 17.50
N ALA A 158 14.90 5.82 17.96
CA ALA A 158 15.70 6.70 17.11
C ALA A 158 16.51 5.97 16.02
N ASP A 159 16.89 4.71 16.23
CA ASP A 159 17.65 3.91 15.25
C ASP A 159 16.75 3.10 14.29
N SER A 160 15.43 3.18 14.45
CA SER A 160 14.48 2.46 13.60
C SER A 160 14.60 2.79 12.10
N PRO A 161 14.87 4.06 11.68
CA PRO A 161 15.07 4.37 10.27
C PRO A 161 16.24 3.61 9.65
N ALA A 162 17.37 3.53 10.36
CA ALA A 162 18.55 2.83 9.87
C ALA A 162 18.35 1.30 9.79
N LEU A 163 17.58 0.72 10.72
CA LEU A 163 17.24 -0.70 10.70
C LEU A 163 16.32 -1.03 9.52
N PHE A 164 15.33 -0.18 9.25
CA PHE A 164 14.46 -0.35 8.09
C PHE A 164 15.22 -0.16 6.78
N ALA A 165 16.09 0.83 6.67
CA ALA A 165 16.93 1.04 5.48
C ALA A 165 17.86 -0.15 5.21
N ARG A 166 18.42 -0.78 6.25
CA ARG A 166 19.21 -2.02 6.15
C ARG A 166 18.39 -3.17 5.57
N PHE A 167 17.16 -3.33 6.04
CA PHE A 167 16.22 -4.32 5.48
C PHE A 167 15.93 -4.01 4.00
N CYS A 168 15.62 -2.76 3.67
CA CYS A 168 15.38 -2.31 2.31
C CYS A 168 16.57 -2.62 1.38
N ASP A 169 17.79 -2.30 1.79
CA ASP A 169 19.02 -2.60 1.02
C ASP A 169 19.16 -4.10 0.75
N ARG A 170 18.99 -4.93 1.80
CA ARG A 170 19.11 -6.38 1.68
C ARG A 170 18.10 -6.96 0.68
N VAL A 171 16.86 -6.55 0.78
CA VAL A 171 15.78 -6.99 -0.12
C VAL A 171 16.01 -6.48 -1.55
N ALA A 172 16.30 -5.19 -1.71
CA ALA A 172 16.49 -4.60 -3.02
C ALA A 172 17.67 -5.21 -3.79
N ARG A 173 18.77 -5.53 -3.12
CA ARG A 173 19.90 -6.24 -3.74
C ARG A 173 19.52 -7.62 -4.26
N ARG A 174 18.65 -8.34 -3.56
CA ARG A 174 18.26 -9.72 -3.95
C ARG A 174 17.10 -9.75 -4.92
N LEU A 175 16.11 -8.87 -4.74
CA LEU A 175 14.82 -8.95 -5.41
C LEU A 175 14.51 -7.74 -6.32
N GLY A 176 15.25 -6.63 -6.22
CA GLY A 176 14.91 -5.39 -6.90
C GLY A 176 14.82 -5.52 -8.43
N GLY A 177 15.63 -6.41 -9.03
CA GLY A 177 15.57 -6.70 -10.47
C GLY A 177 14.30 -7.45 -10.91
N LEU A 178 13.55 -8.02 -9.97
CA LEU A 178 12.29 -8.73 -10.23
C LEU A 178 11.06 -7.85 -9.97
N MET A 179 11.21 -6.65 -9.39
CA MET A 179 10.12 -5.74 -9.08
C MET A 179 9.86 -4.79 -10.27
N HIS A 180 8.60 -4.55 -10.56
CA HIS A 180 8.20 -3.50 -11.52
C HIS A 180 8.12 -2.13 -10.83
N LEU A 181 7.48 -2.07 -9.67
CA LEU A 181 7.41 -0.92 -8.77
C LEU A 181 7.65 -1.38 -7.34
N ALA A 182 8.13 -0.49 -6.50
CA ALA A 182 8.27 -0.72 -5.07
C ALA A 182 7.61 0.40 -4.25
N THR A 183 7.12 0.07 -3.06
CA THR A 183 6.70 1.05 -2.05
C THR A 183 7.33 0.68 -0.72
N THR A 184 7.82 1.67 0.02
CA THR A 184 8.47 1.42 1.31
C THR A 184 7.47 0.95 2.36
N PHE A 185 6.37 1.69 2.51
CA PHE A 185 5.30 1.41 3.47
C PHE A 185 3.96 1.30 2.77
N ASN A 186 3.07 0.50 3.33
CA ASN A 186 1.63 0.60 3.13
C ASN A 186 1.09 1.70 4.04
N GLU A 187 0.27 2.62 3.50
CA GLU A 187 -0.42 3.64 4.31
C GLU A 187 0.50 4.28 5.37
N ALA A 188 1.59 4.91 4.92
CA ALA A 188 2.62 5.44 5.81
C ALA A 188 2.08 6.37 6.90
N ASN A 189 0.93 7.00 6.66
CA ASN A 189 0.24 7.92 7.57
C ASN A 189 -0.86 7.28 8.43
N ILE A 190 -0.94 5.93 8.51
CA ILE A 190 -2.04 5.23 9.20
C ILE A 190 -2.15 5.59 10.69
N ALA A 191 -1.03 5.80 11.39
CA ALA A 191 -1.04 6.18 12.81
C ALA A 191 -1.76 7.54 13.03
N LEU A 192 -1.57 8.49 12.12
CA LEU A 192 -2.26 9.78 12.13
C LEU A 192 -3.76 9.60 11.88
N LEU A 193 -4.14 8.75 10.90
CA LEU A 193 -5.54 8.46 10.63
C LEU A 193 -6.23 7.84 11.84
N VAL A 194 -5.63 6.79 12.44
CA VAL A 194 -6.19 6.11 13.60
C VAL A 194 -6.43 7.08 14.75
N ARG A 195 -5.48 8.01 15.01
CA ARG A 195 -5.63 9.06 16.04
C ARG A 195 -6.84 9.96 15.80
N LEU A 196 -7.15 10.27 14.54
CA LEU A 196 -8.26 11.16 14.18
C LEU A 196 -9.63 10.46 14.18
N MET A 197 -9.67 9.13 14.20
CA MET A 197 -10.94 8.39 14.21
C MET A 197 -11.68 8.61 15.54
N PRO A 198 -13.00 8.88 15.52
CA PRO A 198 -13.77 9.19 16.73
C PRO A 198 -13.68 8.13 17.84
N GLN A 199 -13.55 6.85 17.46
CA GLN A 199 -13.44 5.75 18.41
C GLN A 199 -12.03 5.56 19.01
N HIS A 200 -11.02 6.29 18.54
CA HIS A 200 -9.63 6.10 18.96
C HIS A 200 -9.45 6.28 20.48
N ALA A 201 -9.93 7.40 21.01
CA ALA A 201 -9.80 7.69 22.44
C ALA A 201 -10.43 6.60 23.32
N ALA A 202 -11.55 6.04 22.90
CA ALA A 202 -12.24 4.96 23.63
C ALA A 202 -11.47 3.62 23.56
N SER A 203 -10.73 3.38 22.49
CA SER A 203 -9.96 2.14 22.30
C SER A 203 -8.58 2.15 22.98
N LEU A 204 -8.03 3.32 23.31
CA LEU A 204 -6.68 3.47 23.88
C LEU A 204 -6.41 2.63 25.15
N PRO A 205 -7.31 2.55 26.16
CA PRO A 205 -7.05 1.75 27.35
C PRO A 205 -6.85 0.27 27.00
N ALA A 206 -7.75 -0.30 26.19
CA ALA A 206 -7.65 -1.70 25.76
C ALA A 206 -6.42 -1.97 24.88
N ALA A 207 -6.06 -1.01 24.01
CA ALA A 207 -4.84 -1.08 23.21
C ALA A 207 -3.58 -1.11 24.09
N ARG A 208 -3.51 -0.27 25.13
CA ARG A 208 -2.40 -0.25 26.09
C ARG A 208 -2.28 -1.56 26.85
N GLU A 209 -3.39 -2.13 27.28
CA GLU A 209 -3.40 -3.44 27.96
C GLU A 209 -2.91 -4.56 27.04
N MET A 210 -3.34 -4.58 25.79
CA MET A 210 -2.87 -5.51 24.77
C MET A 210 -1.35 -5.36 24.54
N MET A 211 -0.85 -4.13 24.40
CA MET A 211 0.59 -3.87 24.19
C MET A 211 1.40 -4.29 25.43
N ALA A 212 0.90 -4.05 26.64
CA ALA A 212 1.53 -4.53 27.89
C ALA A 212 1.54 -6.06 27.97
N ALA A 213 0.48 -6.73 27.51
CA ALA A 213 0.43 -8.19 27.43
C ALA A 213 1.44 -8.73 26.38
N ALA A 214 1.60 -8.06 25.25
CA ALA A 214 2.58 -8.41 24.23
C ALA A 214 4.02 -8.24 24.76
N ALA A 215 4.31 -7.16 25.49
CA ALA A 215 5.60 -6.94 26.14
C ALA A 215 5.93 -8.07 27.13
N ARG A 216 4.97 -8.45 27.97
CA ARG A 216 5.15 -9.59 28.92
C ARG A 216 5.39 -10.91 28.18
N ALA A 217 4.63 -11.19 27.13
CA ALA A 217 4.73 -12.43 26.35
C ALA A 217 6.09 -12.56 25.63
N THR A 218 6.70 -11.44 25.27
CA THR A 218 8.02 -11.39 24.61
C THR A 218 9.20 -11.17 25.58
N GLY A 219 8.92 -11.04 26.89
CA GLY A 219 9.95 -10.75 27.89
C GLY A 219 10.63 -9.39 27.69
N SER A 220 9.97 -8.44 27.07
CA SER A 220 10.52 -7.12 26.74
C SER A 220 9.98 -6.02 27.66
N PRO A 221 10.73 -4.93 27.89
CA PRO A 221 10.28 -3.82 28.73
C PRO A 221 9.14 -3.01 28.08
N ARG A 222 8.97 -3.11 26.77
CA ARG A 222 7.92 -2.46 25.97
C ARG A 222 7.65 -3.25 24.71
N PHE A 223 6.52 -2.96 24.08
CA PHE A 223 6.18 -3.50 22.76
C PHE A 223 5.47 -2.40 21.99
N SER A 224 5.82 -2.17 20.72
CA SER A 224 5.22 -1.15 19.88
C SER A 224 4.72 -1.73 18.57
N SER A 225 3.59 -1.21 18.10
CA SER A 225 3.03 -1.54 16.80
C SER A 225 2.47 -0.28 16.16
N LEU A 226 2.66 -0.13 14.87
CA LEU A 226 2.40 1.10 14.13
C LEU A 226 1.01 1.69 14.37
N ALA A 227 -0.04 0.87 14.36
CA ALA A 227 -1.42 1.34 14.54
C ALA A 227 -1.73 1.87 15.97
N TYR A 228 -0.88 1.59 16.96
CA TYR A 228 -1.06 1.96 18.36
C TYR A 228 0.12 2.76 18.92
N ALA A 229 1.09 3.10 18.09
CA ALA A 229 2.22 3.94 18.44
C ALA A 229 1.76 5.40 18.63
N ASP A 230 2.55 6.18 19.38
CA ASP A 230 2.32 7.62 19.48
C ASP A 230 2.62 8.30 18.13
N PRO A 231 1.62 8.87 17.44
CA PRO A 231 1.83 9.48 16.14
C PRO A 231 2.82 10.64 16.15
N ASP A 232 2.95 11.36 17.27
CA ASP A 232 3.89 12.49 17.37
C ASP A 232 5.36 12.01 17.47
N VAL A 233 5.57 10.77 17.91
CA VAL A 233 6.88 10.11 17.97
C VAL A 233 7.15 9.31 16.69
N VAL A 234 6.17 8.50 16.26
CA VAL A 234 6.39 7.53 15.17
C VAL A 234 6.44 8.19 13.80
N THR A 235 5.64 9.24 13.56
CA THR A 235 5.56 9.87 12.22
C THR A 235 6.90 10.42 11.75
N PRO A 236 7.62 11.27 12.49
CA PRO A 236 8.91 11.79 12.02
C PRO A 236 9.96 10.69 11.83
N LEU A 237 9.94 9.63 12.64
CA LEU A 237 10.85 8.49 12.45
C LEU A 237 10.48 7.63 11.25
N MET A 238 9.20 7.44 10.95
CA MET A 238 8.78 6.76 9.73
C MET A 238 9.08 7.57 8.47
N GLN A 239 8.99 8.89 8.52
CA GLN A 239 9.40 9.75 7.42
C GLN A 239 10.89 9.60 7.14
N GLN A 240 11.73 9.57 8.17
CA GLN A 240 13.15 9.28 8.03
C GLN A 240 13.40 7.85 7.53
N ALA A 241 12.63 6.87 8.02
CA ALA A 241 12.72 5.48 7.57
C ALA A 241 12.35 5.35 6.09
N HIS A 242 11.31 6.07 5.64
CA HIS A 242 10.95 6.14 4.23
C HIS A 242 12.09 6.73 3.39
N ALA A 243 12.62 7.89 3.78
CA ALA A 243 13.69 8.55 3.04
C ALA A 243 14.95 7.69 2.96
N GLN A 244 15.42 7.14 4.09
CA GLN A 244 16.59 6.24 4.12
C GLN A 244 16.32 4.91 3.38
N GLY A 245 15.12 4.37 3.48
CA GLY A 245 14.70 3.18 2.75
C GLY A 245 14.65 3.42 1.24
N TYR A 246 14.12 4.57 0.80
CA TYR A 246 14.14 5.00 -0.59
C TYR A 246 15.59 5.06 -1.11
N ASP A 247 16.48 5.75 -0.41
CA ASP A 247 17.89 5.88 -0.80
C ASP A 247 18.58 4.51 -0.87
N ALA A 248 18.33 3.62 0.09
CA ALA A 248 18.88 2.27 0.12
C ALA A 248 18.39 1.43 -1.07
N ILE A 249 17.09 1.50 -1.40
CA ILE A 249 16.53 0.80 -2.56
C ILE A 249 17.11 1.36 -3.87
N LYS A 250 17.19 2.69 -4.01
CA LYS A 250 17.75 3.34 -5.20
C LYS A 250 19.23 3.03 -5.36
N ALA A 251 20.01 2.93 -4.29
CA ALA A 251 21.41 2.52 -4.34
C ALA A 251 21.59 1.06 -4.80
N ALA A 252 20.72 0.16 -4.37
CA ALA A 252 20.75 -1.27 -4.72
C ALA A 252 20.16 -1.56 -6.10
N ALA A 253 19.09 -0.84 -6.49
CA ALA A 253 18.34 -1.00 -7.72
C ALA A 253 17.99 0.36 -8.36
N PRO A 254 18.93 1.08 -8.98
CA PRO A 254 18.77 2.48 -9.40
C PRO A 254 17.62 2.74 -10.37
N ARG A 255 17.21 1.74 -11.15
CA ARG A 255 16.13 1.87 -12.14
C ARG A 255 14.75 1.52 -11.58
N LEU A 256 14.67 0.93 -10.39
CA LEU A 256 13.39 0.57 -9.77
C LEU A 256 12.68 1.84 -9.32
N PRO A 257 11.45 2.13 -9.81
CA PRO A 257 10.66 3.22 -9.27
C PRO A 257 10.18 2.87 -7.85
N VAL A 258 10.37 3.83 -6.93
CA VAL A 258 10.01 3.67 -5.51
C VAL A 258 9.01 4.76 -5.13
N GLY A 259 7.85 4.34 -4.63
CA GLY A 259 6.76 5.24 -4.24
C GLY A 259 6.53 5.33 -2.74
N LEU A 260 5.78 6.35 -2.38
CA LEU A 260 5.16 6.53 -1.08
C LEU A 260 3.67 6.25 -1.20
N THR A 261 3.11 5.33 -0.39
CA THR A 261 1.67 5.11 -0.35
C THR A 261 1.04 5.69 0.90
N LEU A 262 -0.10 6.35 0.70
CA LEU A 262 -0.86 7.01 1.76
C LEU A 262 -2.28 6.47 1.79
N THR A 263 -2.81 6.22 2.99
CA THR A 263 -4.26 6.12 3.15
C THR A 263 -4.85 7.51 2.92
N THR A 264 -5.81 7.58 2.02
CA THR A 264 -6.43 8.85 1.61
C THR A 264 -7.94 8.80 1.76
N GLN A 265 -8.46 9.82 2.42
CA GLN A 265 -9.89 10.06 2.55
C GLN A 265 -10.24 11.36 1.82
N ASP A 266 -11.38 11.38 1.17
CA ASP A 266 -11.93 12.63 0.64
C ASP A 266 -12.47 13.46 1.81
N ILE A 267 -11.64 14.39 2.31
CA ILE A 267 -11.99 15.24 3.46
C ILE A 267 -12.82 16.40 2.99
N GLN A 268 -14.09 16.43 3.37
CA GLN A 268 -15.07 17.45 2.96
C GLN A 268 -15.48 18.33 4.14
N ALA A 269 -15.46 19.64 3.91
CA ALA A 269 -15.89 20.64 4.90
C ALA A 269 -17.41 20.66 5.06
N VAL A 270 -17.87 20.73 6.30
CA VAL A 270 -19.27 20.92 6.68
C VAL A 270 -19.38 22.19 7.51
N GLY A 271 -20.08 23.17 6.99
CA GLY A 271 -20.24 24.49 7.65
C GLY A 271 -19.02 25.41 7.49
N PRO A 272 -19.17 26.68 7.96
CA PRO A 272 -18.17 27.74 7.68
C PRO A 272 -16.86 27.61 8.47
N ASP A 273 -16.91 27.05 9.68
CA ASP A 273 -15.74 26.93 10.57
C ASP A 273 -15.16 25.52 10.61
N SER A 274 -15.32 24.77 9.51
CA SER A 274 -14.86 23.39 9.40
C SER A 274 -13.36 23.26 9.62
N LEU A 275 -12.96 22.20 10.34
CA LEU A 275 -11.56 21.80 10.55
C LEU A 275 -10.98 20.97 9.39
N ALA A 276 -11.66 20.88 8.24
CA ALA A 276 -11.27 20.01 7.12
C ALA A 276 -9.83 20.26 6.64
N ASP A 277 -9.42 21.52 6.47
CA ASP A 277 -8.05 21.86 6.04
C ASP A 277 -7.02 21.48 7.10
N ARG A 278 -7.32 21.69 8.38
CA ARG A 278 -6.46 21.25 9.48
C ARG A 278 -6.29 19.74 9.51
N TYR A 279 -7.37 18.98 9.30
CA TYR A 279 -7.33 17.51 9.23
C TYR A 279 -6.50 17.04 8.03
N ARG A 280 -6.66 17.69 6.89
CA ARG A 280 -5.88 17.40 5.68
C ARG A 280 -4.41 17.67 5.88
N ASP A 281 -4.07 18.80 6.51
CA ASP A 281 -2.70 19.15 6.84
C ASP A 281 -2.07 18.16 7.85
N GLN A 282 -2.79 17.82 8.90
CA GLN A 282 -2.35 16.82 9.89
C GLN A 282 -2.11 15.42 9.30
N LEU A 283 -2.96 14.98 8.36
CA LEU A 283 -2.84 13.65 7.76
C LEU A 283 -1.76 13.57 6.69
N TYR A 284 -1.55 14.66 5.94
CA TYR A 284 -0.78 14.59 4.71
C TYR A 284 0.38 15.59 4.63
N GLY A 285 0.34 16.72 5.36
CA GLY A 285 1.25 17.86 5.16
C GLY A 285 2.72 17.45 5.14
N ASP A 286 3.21 16.83 6.20
CA ASP A 286 4.60 16.40 6.30
C ASP A 286 4.94 15.25 5.34
N TRP A 287 3.98 14.34 5.07
CA TRP A 287 4.16 13.26 4.10
C TRP A 287 4.27 13.75 2.67
N ILE A 288 3.54 14.83 2.32
CA ILE A 288 3.69 15.52 1.03
C ILE A 288 5.11 16.03 0.85
N ALA A 289 5.69 16.67 1.88
CA ALA A 289 7.06 17.18 1.84
C ALA A 289 8.09 16.06 1.58
N VAL A 290 7.95 14.94 2.29
CA VAL A 290 8.81 13.75 2.09
C VAL A 290 8.60 13.14 0.71
N GLY A 291 7.35 12.98 0.26
CA GLY A 291 7.02 12.42 -1.05
C GLY A 291 7.57 13.24 -2.22
N ARG A 292 7.67 14.57 -2.09
CA ARG A 292 8.28 15.42 -3.12
C ARG A 292 9.75 15.12 -3.33
N SER A 293 10.50 14.80 -2.28
CA SER A 293 11.95 14.58 -2.31
C SER A 293 12.36 13.12 -2.46
N HIS A 294 11.62 12.19 -1.85
CA HIS A 294 11.97 10.76 -1.76
C HIS A 294 10.87 9.85 -2.29
N ALA A 295 10.22 10.21 -3.39
CA ALA A 295 9.33 9.30 -4.10
C ALA A 295 9.40 9.54 -5.60
N ASP A 296 9.38 8.47 -6.39
CA ASP A 296 9.24 8.54 -7.84
C ASP A 296 7.76 8.68 -8.24
N PHE A 297 6.84 8.20 -7.40
CA PHE A 297 5.38 8.27 -7.58
C PHE A 297 4.66 8.27 -6.23
N ILE A 298 3.37 8.60 -6.24
CA ILE A 298 2.50 8.53 -5.06
C ILE A 298 1.44 7.47 -5.27
N GLY A 299 1.29 6.59 -4.29
CA GLY A 299 0.22 5.59 -4.22
C GLY A 299 -0.93 6.08 -3.36
N LEU A 300 -2.15 6.03 -3.88
CA LEU A 300 -3.36 6.39 -3.16
C LEU A 300 -4.15 5.15 -2.78
N GLN A 301 -4.63 5.14 -1.53
CA GLN A 301 -5.43 4.07 -0.94
C GLN A 301 -6.70 4.70 -0.38
N THR A 302 -7.76 4.71 -1.21
CA THR A 302 -8.98 5.49 -0.96
C THR A 302 -10.18 4.57 -0.91
N TYR A 303 -10.98 4.68 0.17
CA TYR A 303 -12.17 3.86 0.37
C TYR A 303 -13.45 4.66 0.57
N THR A 304 -13.37 5.87 1.16
CA THR A 304 -14.53 6.66 1.53
C THR A 304 -14.17 8.13 1.70
N ARG A 305 -15.14 8.94 2.15
CA ARG A 305 -14.94 10.34 2.57
C ARG A 305 -15.01 10.50 4.08
N PHE A 306 -14.51 11.65 4.55
CA PHE A 306 -14.78 12.18 5.88
C PHE A 306 -15.49 13.52 5.77
N LEU A 307 -16.59 13.66 6.48
CA LEU A 307 -17.27 14.94 6.69
C LEU A 307 -16.69 15.56 7.96
N VAL A 308 -16.23 16.80 7.87
CA VAL A 308 -15.55 17.48 8.98
C VAL A 308 -16.18 18.84 9.20
N ASP A 309 -16.71 19.07 10.40
CA ASP A 309 -17.22 20.36 10.83
C ASP A 309 -16.26 21.10 11.79
N ALA A 310 -16.76 22.10 12.51
CA ALA A 310 -16.00 22.85 13.51
C ALA A 310 -15.60 22.01 14.74
N THR A 311 -16.17 20.84 14.96
CA THR A 311 -15.90 19.95 16.11
C THR A 311 -15.04 18.74 15.73
N GLY A 312 -14.89 18.43 14.45
CA GLY A 312 -14.11 17.32 13.93
C GLY A 312 -14.85 16.46 12.92
N ILE A 313 -14.50 15.16 12.86
CA ILE A 313 -15.18 14.21 11.96
C ILE A 313 -16.59 13.95 12.47
N VAL A 314 -17.57 14.19 11.61
CA VAL A 314 -18.98 13.94 11.87
C VAL A 314 -19.49 12.71 11.12
N ALA A 315 -20.55 12.10 11.66
CA ALA A 315 -21.17 10.96 11.01
C ALA A 315 -21.72 11.34 9.62
N PRO A 316 -21.63 10.45 8.62
CA PRO A 316 -22.37 10.61 7.38
C PRO A 316 -23.88 10.72 7.61
N PRO A 317 -24.66 11.24 6.62
CA PRO A 317 -26.12 11.32 6.71
C PRO A 317 -26.74 10.02 7.21
N ALA A 318 -27.85 10.11 7.94
CA ALA A 318 -28.46 8.93 8.57
C ALA A 318 -28.99 7.90 7.55
N ASP A 319 -29.32 8.36 6.34
CA ASP A 319 -29.77 7.56 5.20
C ASP A 319 -28.61 7.13 4.27
N ALA A 320 -27.36 7.50 4.57
CA ALA A 320 -26.23 7.11 3.78
C ALA A 320 -26.00 5.58 3.87
N GLU A 321 -25.83 4.96 2.72
CA GLU A 321 -25.47 3.54 2.63
C GLU A 321 -24.12 3.27 3.30
N ARG A 322 -24.04 2.20 4.09
CA ARG A 322 -22.84 1.78 4.81
C ARG A 322 -22.29 0.47 4.26
N THR A 323 -20.98 0.38 4.22
CA THR A 323 -20.26 -0.87 3.91
C THR A 323 -20.17 -1.77 5.15
N ALA A 324 -19.80 -3.04 4.98
CA ALA A 324 -19.56 -3.95 6.11
C ALA A 324 -18.41 -3.50 7.02
N ALA A 325 -17.46 -2.69 6.51
CA ALA A 325 -16.41 -2.06 7.30
C ALA A 325 -16.88 -0.82 8.07
N GLY A 326 -18.16 -0.43 7.94
CA GLY A 326 -18.73 0.74 8.60
C GLY A 326 -18.49 2.06 7.86
N TYR A 327 -17.81 2.05 6.73
CA TYR A 327 -17.60 3.23 5.90
C TYR A 327 -18.88 3.62 5.14
N GLU A 328 -18.99 4.89 4.77
CA GLU A 328 -20.01 5.32 3.82
C GLU A 328 -19.68 4.74 2.43
N PHE A 329 -20.68 4.26 1.71
CA PHE A 329 -20.55 3.91 0.30
C PHE A 329 -20.39 5.20 -0.51
N TYR A 330 -19.15 5.60 -0.77
CA TYR A 330 -18.82 6.86 -1.43
C TYR A 330 -17.68 6.71 -2.44
N PRO A 331 -17.91 6.01 -3.57
CA PRO A 331 -16.85 5.74 -4.56
C PRO A 331 -16.27 7.00 -5.22
N GLN A 332 -16.99 8.14 -5.19
CA GLN A 332 -16.53 9.45 -5.66
C GLN A 332 -15.29 9.95 -4.92
N ALA A 333 -15.03 9.44 -3.72
CA ALA A 333 -13.84 9.77 -2.94
C ALA A 333 -12.55 9.54 -3.75
N LEU A 334 -12.51 8.49 -4.60
CA LEU A 334 -11.32 8.18 -5.40
C LEU A 334 -10.94 9.34 -6.32
N ALA A 335 -11.87 9.86 -7.10
CA ALA A 335 -11.60 10.97 -8.03
C ALA A 335 -11.19 12.24 -7.27
N ASN A 336 -11.84 12.53 -6.15
CA ASN A 336 -11.56 13.72 -5.35
C ASN A 336 -10.15 13.66 -4.73
N THR A 337 -9.74 12.49 -4.21
CA THR A 337 -8.38 12.29 -3.68
C THR A 337 -7.31 12.30 -4.76
N ILE A 338 -7.59 11.80 -5.96
CA ILE A 338 -6.68 11.90 -7.13
C ILE A 338 -6.45 13.37 -7.48
N ARG A 339 -7.50 14.19 -7.61
CA ARG A 339 -7.37 15.62 -7.92
C ARG A 339 -6.60 16.37 -6.84
N TRP A 340 -6.91 16.08 -5.57
CA TRP A 340 -6.21 16.67 -4.45
C TRP A 340 -4.71 16.31 -4.47
N ALA A 341 -4.36 15.03 -4.62
CA ALA A 341 -2.98 14.57 -4.61
C ALA A 341 -2.19 15.13 -5.79
N HIS A 342 -2.80 15.22 -6.98
CA HIS A 342 -2.18 15.84 -8.15
C HIS A 342 -1.78 17.29 -7.90
N GLY A 343 -2.68 18.08 -7.32
CA GLY A 343 -2.38 19.47 -6.94
C GLY A 343 -1.35 19.61 -5.83
N ALA A 344 -1.32 18.67 -4.88
CA ALA A 344 -0.47 18.74 -3.71
C ALA A 344 0.98 18.28 -3.97
N ILE A 345 1.19 17.20 -4.74
CA ILE A 345 2.50 16.53 -4.81
C ILE A 345 3.17 16.67 -6.17
N ALA A 346 2.43 16.80 -7.26
CA ALA A 346 2.94 16.89 -8.64
C ALA A 346 3.87 15.71 -9.04
N LYS A 347 3.49 14.48 -8.66
CA LYS A 347 4.15 13.23 -9.03
C LYS A 347 3.16 12.33 -9.79
N PRO A 348 3.62 11.32 -10.56
CA PRO A 348 2.76 10.29 -11.11
C PRO A 348 1.91 9.63 -10.02
N ILE A 349 0.62 9.40 -10.29
CA ILE A 349 -0.33 8.84 -9.35
C ILE A 349 -0.61 7.38 -9.70
N TYR A 350 -0.56 6.52 -8.67
CA TYR A 350 -0.97 5.14 -8.75
C TYR A 350 -2.09 4.90 -7.74
N VAL A 351 -3.24 4.42 -8.17
CA VAL A 351 -4.26 3.90 -7.25
C VAL A 351 -3.78 2.51 -6.83
N THR A 352 -3.22 2.43 -5.64
CA THR A 352 -2.61 1.21 -5.09
C THR A 352 -3.57 0.40 -4.25
N GLU A 353 -4.68 1.00 -3.80
CA GLU A 353 -5.83 0.32 -3.23
C GLU A 353 -7.11 1.15 -3.43
N ASN A 354 -8.18 0.46 -3.82
CA ASN A 354 -9.55 0.94 -3.80
C ASN A 354 -10.47 -0.28 -3.76
N GLY A 355 -11.53 -0.25 -2.97
CA GLY A 355 -12.41 -1.40 -2.82
C GLY A 355 -13.49 -1.19 -1.77
N ILE A 356 -14.28 -2.24 -1.53
CA ILE A 356 -15.41 -2.22 -0.62
C ILE A 356 -15.55 -3.56 0.11
N ALA A 357 -15.78 -3.51 1.42
CA ALA A 357 -16.22 -4.67 2.20
C ALA A 357 -17.73 -4.83 2.04
N THR A 358 -18.16 -5.94 1.44
CA THR A 358 -19.59 -6.27 1.27
C THR A 358 -19.79 -7.74 0.93
N ASP A 359 -20.90 -8.29 1.40
CA ASP A 359 -21.38 -9.63 1.00
C ASP A 359 -22.22 -9.58 -0.29
N ASP A 360 -22.73 -8.39 -0.63
CA ASP A 360 -23.48 -8.17 -1.87
C ASP A 360 -22.53 -7.79 -3.02
N ASP A 361 -22.25 -8.75 -3.88
CA ASP A 361 -21.34 -8.54 -5.01
C ASP A 361 -21.89 -7.57 -6.06
N THR A 362 -23.21 -7.35 -6.11
CA THR A 362 -23.80 -6.33 -7.00
C THR A 362 -23.43 -4.92 -6.52
N ARG A 363 -23.31 -4.72 -5.20
CA ARG A 363 -22.81 -3.45 -4.64
C ARG A 363 -21.32 -3.27 -4.89
N ARG A 364 -20.53 -4.36 -4.88
CA ARG A 364 -19.11 -4.31 -5.26
C ARG A 364 -18.94 -3.89 -6.72
N ILE A 365 -19.72 -4.44 -7.63
CA ILE A 365 -19.73 -4.03 -9.04
C ILE A 365 -20.09 -2.55 -9.17
N ALA A 366 -21.17 -2.10 -8.52
CA ALA A 366 -21.60 -0.70 -8.55
C ALA A 366 -20.54 0.25 -7.98
N PHE A 367 -19.80 -0.15 -6.93
CA PHE A 367 -18.69 0.62 -6.38
C PHE A 367 -17.55 0.75 -7.39
N ILE A 368 -17.15 -0.36 -8.01
CA ILE A 368 -16.09 -0.41 -9.04
C ILE A 368 -16.46 0.53 -10.20
N ASP A 369 -17.67 0.40 -10.75
CA ASP A 369 -18.09 1.21 -11.89
C ASP A 369 -18.08 2.70 -11.60
N GLN A 370 -18.58 3.13 -10.43
CA GLN A 370 -18.59 4.53 -10.05
C GLN A 370 -17.17 5.07 -9.74
N ALA A 371 -16.31 4.27 -9.11
CA ALA A 371 -14.93 4.64 -8.85
C ALA A 371 -14.15 4.80 -10.16
N LEU A 372 -14.33 3.88 -11.11
CA LEU A 372 -13.69 3.92 -12.41
C LEU A 372 -14.21 5.05 -13.30
N ALA A 373 -15.50 5.39 -13.23
CA ALA A 373 -16.04 6.58 -13.90
C ALA A 373 -15.37 7.85 -13.38
N GLY A 374 -15.16 7.96 -12.07
CA GLY A 374 -14.43 9.07 -11.46
C GLY A 374 -12.96 9.11 -11.86
N LEU A 375 -12.28 7.94 -11.94
CA LEU A 375 -10.90 7.83 -12.42
C LEU A 375 -10.80 8.26 -13.89
N ARG A 376 -11.77 7.87 -14.73
CA ARG A 376 -11.85 8.30 -16.13
C ARG A 376 -11.92 9.83 -16.22
N ALA A 377 -12.79 10.47 -15.44
CA ALA A 377 -12.89 11.92 -15.42
C ALA A 377 -11.55 12.59 -15.07
N CYS A 378 -10.79 12.04 -14.11
CA CYS A 378 -9.46 12.55 -13.78
C CYS A 378 -8.46 12.42 -14.95
N LEU A 379 -8.51 11.32 -15.69
CA LEU A 379 -7.69 11.13 -16.89
C LEU A 379 -8.08 12.12 -18.00
N ASP A 380 -9.36 12.39 -18.20
CA ASP A 380 -9.86 13.39 -19.16
C ASP A 380 -9.45 14.82 -18.78
N GLU A 381 -9.27 15.09 -17.49
CA GLU A 381 -8.69 16.33 -16.95
C GLU A 381 -7.15 16.42 -17.15
N GLY A 382 -6.52 15.37 -17.72
CA GLY A 382 -5.08 15.32 -17.95
C GLY A 382 -4.25 14.92 -16.73
N ILE A 383 -4.86 14.40 -15.67
CA ILE A 383 -4.15 13.94 -14.47
C ILE A 383 -3.45 12.59 -14.76
N PRO A 384 -2.13 12.48 -14.54
CA PRO A 384 -1.37 11.28 -14.87
C PRO A 384 -1.61 10.15 -13.86
N VAL A 385 -2.72 9.41 -14.01
CA VAL A 385 -3.02 8.21 -13.24
C VAL A 385 -2.55 6.99 -14.01
N HIS A 386 -1.76 6.12 -13.38
CA HIS A 386 -1.08 5.01 -14.04
C HIS A 386 -1.56 3.62 -13.60
N SER A 387 -2.42 3.53 -12.61
CA SER A 387 -2.96 2.23 -12.16
C SER A 387 -4.33 2.32 -11.53
N TYR A 388 -5.01 1.17 -11.54
CA TYR A 388 -6.11 0.86 -10.63
C TYR A 388 -5.89 -0.53 -10.07
N LEU A 389 -5.55 -0.63 -8.78
CA LEU A 389 -5.35 -1.89 -8.07
C LEU A 389 -6.48 -2.05 -7.05
N TYR A 390 -7.28 -3.10 -7.22
CA TYR A 390 -8.41 -3.38 -6.34
C TYR A 390 -7.95 -4.05 -5.04
N TRP A 391 -8.42 -3.59 -3.89
CA TRP A 391 -8.27 -4.24 -2.61
C TRP A 391 -9.53 -5.06 -2.30
N SER A 392 -9.45 -6.38 -2.34
CA SER A 392 -8.30 -7.26 -2.50
C SER A 392 -8.60 -8.41 -3.47
N LEU A 393 -7.59 -9.21 -3.84
CA LEU A 393 -7.83 -10.42 -4.63
C LEU A 393 -8.70 -11.41 -3.86
N LEU A 394 -8.37 -11.64 -2.60
CA LEU A 394 -8.95 -12.65 -1.73
C LEU A 394 -9.68 -12.01 -0.56
N ASP A 395 -10.78 -12.61 -0.09
CA ASP A 395 -11.19 -12.40 1.28
C ASP A 395 -10.05 -12.89 2.18
N ASN A 396 -9.62 -12.04 3.10
CA ASN A 396 -8.44 -12.30 3.90
C ASN A 396 -8.67 -11.91 5.37
N PHE A 397 -7.64 -11.98 6.18
CA PHE A 397 -7.66 -11.57 7.58
C PHE A 397 -7.65 -10.04 7.71
N GLU A 398 -8.78 -9.44 8.09
CA GLU A 398 -8.93 -7.98 8.19
C GLU A 398 -8.59 -7.47 9.60
N TRP A 399 -7.34 -7.69 10.01
CA TRP A 399 -6.76 -7.19 11.26
C TRP A 399 -7.64 -7.46 12.48
N THR A 400 -7.95 -6.42 13.29
CA THR A 400 -8.80 -6.55 14.49
C THR A 400 -10.23 -7.00 14.18
N ALA A 401 -10.69 -6.87 12.96
CA ALA A 401 -12.01 -7.35 12.54
C ALA A 401 -12.07 -8.86 12.27
N GLY A 402 -10.91 -9.52 12.11
CA GLY A 402 -10.84 -10.95 11.78
C GLY A 402 -11.28 -11.23 10.35
N TYR A 403 -12.08 -12.25 10.13
CA TYR A 403 -12.53 -12.67 8.81
C TYR A 403 -13.91 -12.15 8.40
N GLY A 404 -14.54 -11.29 9.23
CA GLY A 404 -15.90 -10.81 9.00
C GLY A 404 -16.06 -9.66 7.99
N GLN A 405 -14.99 -9.23 7.33
CA GLN A 405 -15.04 -8.16 6.33
C GLN A 405 -14.54 -8.69 4.98
N HIS A 406 -15.45 -8.78 4.01
CA HIS A 406 -15.17 -9.39 2.72
C HIS A 406 -14.88 -8.33 1.66
N PHE A 407 -13.59 -8.03 1.45
CA PHE A 407 -13.12 -7.15 0.37
C PHE A 407 -12.82 -7.90 -0.93
N GLY A 408 -12.61 -9.22 -0.86
CA GLY A 408 -12.04 -10.01 -1.94
C GLY A 408 -12.88 -10.05 -3.22
N LEU A 409 -12.20 -10.00 -4.36
CA LEU A 409 -12.76 -10.40 -5.65
C LEU A 409 -13.02 -11.91 -5.69
N ALA A 410 -12.35 -12.68 -4.85
CA ALA A 410 -12.60 -14.10 -4.66
C ALA A 410 -12.79 -14.43 -3.18
N ALA A 411 -13.80 -15.26 -2.90
CA ALA A 411 -13.97 -15.86 -1.58
C ALA A 411 -12.92 -16.96 -1.36
N VAL A 412 -12.50 -17.13 -0.10
CA VAL A 412 -11.62 -18.21 0.33
C VAL A 412 -12.37 -19.11 1.31
N ASP A 413 -12.44 -20.38 1.01
CA ASP A 413 -13.02 -21.37 1.94
C ASP A 413 -12.02 -21.63 3.08
N PRO A 414 -12.39 -21.42 4.36
CA PRO A 414 -11.44 -21.48 5.46
C PRO A 414 -10.93 -22.90 5.81
N GLN A 415 -11.54 -23.94 5.25
CA GLN A 415 -11.14 -25.33 5.51
C GLN A 415 -10.29 -25.92 4.38
N THR A 416 -10.64 -25.58 3.14
CA THR A 416 -9.99 -26.13 1.94
C THR A 416 -9.05 -25.14 1.26
N PHE A 417 -9.12 -23.88 1.64
CA PHE A 417 -8.45 -22.75 1.00
C PHE A 417 -8.80 -22.59 -0.48
N ARG A 418 -9.91 -23.15 -0.94
CA ARG A 418 -10.35 -22.98 -2.32
C ARG A 418 -10.73 -21.53 -2.58
N ARG A 419 -10.17 -20.96 -3.67
CA ARG A 419 -10.50 -19.64 -4.16
C ARG A 419 -11.69 -19.73 -5.10
N THR A 420 -12.75 -18.94 -4.83
CA THR A 420 -13.96 -18.89 -5.66
C THR A 420 -14.17 -17.46 -6.14
N PRO A 421 -13.82 -17.14 -7.40
CA PRO A 421 -14.01 -15.80 -7.96
C PRO A 421 -15.50 -15.41 -7.97
N ARG A 422 -15.75 -14.13 -7.66
CA ARG A 422 -17.09 -13.54 -7.70
C ARG A 422 -17.39 -12.93 -9.07
N PRO A 423 -18.65 -12.62 -9.40
CA PRO A 423 -19.01 -11.88 -10.61
C PRO A 423 -18.22 -10.57 -10.79
N SER A 424 -17.97 -9.83 -9.71
CA SER A 424 -17.15 -8.61 -9.72
C SER A 424 -15.71 -8.82 -10.20
N ALA A 425 -15.12 -9.99 -9.93
CA ALA A 425 -13.79 -10.33 -10.42
C ALA A 425 -13.76 -10.43 -11.96
N PHE A 426 -14.77 -11.08 -12.53
CA PHE A 426 -14.89 -11.19 -14.00
C PHE A 426 -15.25 -9.85 -14.62
N HIS A 427 -16.08 -9.03 -13.96
CA HIS A 427 -16.46 -7.70 -14.40
C HIS A 427 -15.24 -6.79 -14.50
N LEU A 428 -14.48 -6.62 -13.41
CA LEU A 428 -13.25 -5.81 -13.42
C LEU A 428 -12.20 -6.40 -14.37
N GLY A 429 -12.09 -7.72 -14.43
CA GLY A 429 -11.20 -8.40 -15.36
C GLY A 429 -11.54 -8.15 -16.84
N ALA A 430 -12.82 -8.02 -17.18
CA ALA A 430 -13.25 -7.65 -18.54
C ALA A 430 -12.82 -6.21 -18.91
N ILE A 431 -12.98 -5.27 -17.97
CA ILE A 431 -12.53 -3.89 -18.11
C ILE A 431 -11.00 -3.84 -18.31
N ALA A 432 -10.27 -4.58 -17.48
CA ALA A 432 -8.81 -4.65 -17.56
C ALA A 432 -8.31 -5.18 -18.92
N ARG A 433 -8.95 -6.26 -19.44
CA ARG A 433 -8.61 -6.80 -20.76
C ARG A 433 -8.92 -5.84 -21.91
N ALA A 434 -10.02 -5.11 -21.79
CA ALA A 434 -10.40 -4.10 -22.79
C ALA A 434 -9.46 -2.88 -22.74
N ASN A 435 -8.78 -2.65 -21.62
CA ASN A 435 -7.99 -1.45 -21.33
C ASN A 435 -8.74 -0.16 -21.67
N ARG A 436 -10.01 -0.10 -21.26
CA ARG A 436 -10.93 0.99 -21.64
C ARG A 436 -11.89 1.28 -20.48
N LEU A 437 -12.17 2.56 -20.25
CA LEU A 437 -13.15 3.10 -19.30
C LEU A 437 -14.24 3.88 -20.02
#